data_b1ec56989530a1a5c772afcf858185f4
#
_entry.id   b1ec56989530a1a5c772afcf858185f4
#
_cell.length_a   1.000
_cell.length_b   1.000
_cell.length_c   1.000
_cell.angle_alpha   90.00
_cell.angle_beta   90.00
_cell.angle_gamma   90.00
#
_symmetry.space_group_name_H-M   'P 1'
#
loop_
_entity.id
_entity.type
_entity.pdbx_description
1 polymer ?
#
loop_
_entity_poly.entity_id
_entity_poly.type
_entity_poly.pdbx_seq_one_letter_code
_entity_poly.pdbx_strand_id
1 'polypeptide(L)'
;MTVLVTGGCGYIGAHVVHALHQAGEKVVVVDDLSYGKPTRIEGSRLYGMDIAAPGAGERLAEILDAEGVDSVIHFAARKQVGESVEKPLWYYQQNINGMLNVLTGMTRSKNAKKLVFSSSAATYGVPPVDVVPEDVVPMLPINPYGQTKLFGEWMARACEQPFGIRFCALRYFNVAGCGPVELEDPAILNLI
;
A
#
# COMPACT_ATOMS: atom_id res chain seq x y z
N MET A 1 -13.39 14.33 -0.86
CA MET A 1 -12.01 14.13 -1.42
C MET A 1 -12.03 13.09 -2.52
N THR A 2 -10.99 13.06 -3.36
CA THR A 2 -10.76 11.91 -4.25
C THR A 2 -9.54 11.13 -3.73
N VAL A 3 -9.73 9.85 -3.45
CA VAL A 3 -8.70 8.97 -2.88
C VAL A 3 -8.32 7.91 -3.89
N LEU A 4 -7.03 7.77 -4.20
CA LEU A 4 -6.52 6.64 -4.97
C LEU A 4 -6.05 5.55 -4.01
N VAL A 5 -6.54 4.33 -4.24
CA VAL A 5 -6.16 3.14 -3.45
C VAL A 5 -5.42 2.16 -4.36
N THR A 6 -4.14 1.93 -4.12
CA THR A 6 -3.42 0.86 -4.81
C THR A 6 -3.60 -0.45 -4.07
N GLY A 7 -3.78 -1.55 -4.78
CA GLY A 7 -4.12 -2.84 -4.17
C GLY A 7 -5.55 -2.87 -3.61
N GLY A 8 -6.43 -2.02 -4.15
CA GLY A 8 -7.80 -1.86 -3.67
C GLY A 8 -8.71 -3.06 -3.88
N CYS A 9 -8.37 -3.97 -4.79
CA CYS A 9 -9.11 -5.22 -5.02
C CYS A 9 -8.71 -6.36 -4.06
N GLY A 10 -7.64 -6.17 -3.28
CA GLY A 10 -7.20 -7.13 -2.26
C GLY A 10 -8.03 -7.07 -0.99
N TYR A 11 -7.74 -7.95 -0.02
CA TYR A 11 -8.49 -8.07 1.24
C TYR A 11 -8.60 -6.73 2.00
N ILE A 12 -7.50 -6.18 2.46
CA ILE A 12 -7.52 -4.92 3.25
C ILE A 12 -7.99 -3.74 2.37
N GLY A 13 -7.48 -3.67 1.13
CA GLY A 13 -7.81 -2.60 0.21
C GLY A 13 -9.30 -2.48 -0.07
N ALA A 14 -9.98 -3.60 -0.31
CA ALA A 14 -11.43 -3.62 -0.59
C ALA A 14 -12.26 -3.15 0.62
N HIS A 15 -11.89 -3.55 1.85
CA HIS A 15 -12.55 -3.06 3.05
C HIS A 15 -12.38 -1.54 3.24
N VAL A 16 -11.19 -1.02 2.91
CA VAL A 16 -10.95 0.42 2.96
C VAL A 16 -11.70 1.16 1.86
N VAL A 17 -11.75 0.63 0.64
CA VAL A 17 -12.57 1.17 -0.45
C VAL A 17 -14.04 1.24 -0.03
N HIS A 18 -14.57 0.17 0.55
CA HIS A 18 -15.95 0.15 1.06
C HIS A 18 -16.18 1.23 2.14
N ALA A 19 -15.28 1.35 3.11
CA ALA A 19 -15.39 2.36 4.17
C ALA A 19 -15.32 3.79 3.62
N LEU A 20 -14.47 4.04 2.62
CA LEU A 20 -14.38 5.33 1.95
C LEU A 20 -15.69 5.68 1.19
N HIS A 21 -16.30 4.72 0.50
CA HIS A 21 -17.61 4.91 -0.13
C HIS A 21 -18.69 5.24 0.91
N GLN A 22 -18.72 4.54 2.04
CA GLN A 22 -19.65 4.86 3.14
C GLN A 22 -19.44 6.26 3.70
N ALA A 23 -18.20 6.76 3.68
CA ALA A 23 -17.87 8.14 4.07
C ALA A 23 -18.19 9.19 2.99
N GLY A 24 -18.73 8.77 1.84
CA GLY A 24 -19.06 9.66 0.73
C GLY A 24 -17.85 10.15 -0.09
N GLU A 25 -16.73 9.45 -0.01
CA GLU A 25 -15.52 9.81 -0.75
C GLU A 25 -15.53 9.21 -2.18
N LYS A 26 -14.97 9.93 -3.14
CA LYS A 26 -14.70 9.38 -4.47
C LYS A 26 -13.46 8.52 -4.42
N VAL A 27 -13.58 7.27 -4.88
CA VAL A 27 -12.47 6.32 -4.85
C VAL A 27 -12.06 5.92 -6.26
N VAL A 28 -10.75 5.92 -6.50
CA VAL A 28 -10.09 5.38 -7.69
C VAL A 28 -9.17 4.25 -7.25
N VAL A 29 -9.20 3.13 -7.95
CA VAL A 29 -8.41 1.95 -7.61
C VAL A 29 -7.39 1.65 -8.69
N VAL A 30 -6.18 1.31 -8.27
CA VAL A 30 -5.11 0.74 -9.12
C VAL A 30 -4.74 -0.63 -8.56
N ASP A 31 -4.84 -1.68 -9.39
CA ASP A 31 -4.57 -3.06 -8.97
C ASP A 31 -4.10 -3.89 -10.17
N ASP A 32 -3.17 -4.81 -9.98
CA ASP A 32 -2.70 -5.72 -11.03
C ASP A 32 -3.60 -6.96 -11.19
N LEU A 33 -4.59 -7.10 -10.30
CA LEU A 33 -5.54 -8.21 -10.24
C LEU A 33 -4.90 -9.60 -10.07
N SER A 34 -3.64 -9.65 -9.64
CA SER A 34 -2.93 -10.93 -9.43
C SER A 34 -3.54 -11.75 -8.26
N TYR A 35 -4.14 -11.08 -7.29
CA TYR A 35 -4.84 -11.71 -6.14
C TYR A 35 -6.20 -11.06 -5.85
N GLY A 36 -6.39 -9.81 -6.27
CA GLY A 36 -7.60 -9.05 -6.02
C GLY A 36 -8.76 -9.43 -6.93
N LYS A 37 -9.99 -9.14 -6.49
CA LYS A 37 -11.22 -9.34 -7.27
C LYS A 37 -11.88 -7.99 -7.54
N PRO A 38 -12.11 -7.62 -8.83
CA PRO A 38 -12.78 -6.35 -9.18
C PRO A 38 -14.18 -6.21 -8.59
N THR A 39 -14.88 -7.31 -8.36
CA THR A 39 -16.23 -7.33 -7.78
C THR A 39 -16.29 -6.78 -6.35
N ARG A 40 -15.15 -6.68 -5.65
CA ARG A 40 -15.08 -6.13 -4.29
C ARG A 40 -15.10 -4.61 -4.23
N ILE A 41 -14.95 -3.93 -5.36
CA ILE A 41 -14.78 -2.47 -5.43
C ILE A 41 -15.86 -1.80 -6.30
N GLU A 42 -17.07 -2.35 -6.29
CA GLU A 42 -18.20 -1.79 -7.05
C GLU A 42 -18.35 -0.29 -6.76
N GLY A 43 -18.63 0.49 -7.80
CA GLY A 43 -18.73 1.95 -7.71
C GLY A 43 -17.41 2.70 -7.81
N SER A 44 -16.25 2.02 -7.80
CA SER A 44 -14.94 2.64 -8.01
C SER A 44 -14.46 2.53 -9.45
N ARG A 45 -13.73 3.54 -9.91
CA ARG A 45 -13.00 3.43 -11.18
C ARG A 45 -11.73 2.60 -10.98
N LEU A 46 -11.58 1.53 -11.76
CA LEU A 46 -10.44 0.63 -11.72
C LEU A 46 -9.47 0.89 -12.88
N TYR A 47 -8.20 1.00 -12.56
CA TYR A 47 -7.08 0.96 -13.49
C TYR A 47 -6.29 -0.33 -13.26
N GLY A 48 -6.39 -1.27 -14.23
CA GLY A 48 -5.64 -2.54 -14.18
C GLY A 48 -4.19 -2.31 -14.60
N MET A 49 -3.26 -2.28 -13.63
CA MET A 49 -1.83 -2.13 -13.93
C MET A 49 -0.94 -2.63 -12.80
N ASP A 50 0.22 -3.17 -13.15
CA ASP A 50 1.30 -3.44 -12.20
C ASP A 50 2.06 -2.14 -11.90
N ILE A 51 1.97 -1.68 -10.66
CA ILE A 51 2.67 -0.46 -10.23
C ILE A 51 4.18 -0.62 -10.14
N ALA A 52 4.71 -1.85 -10.15
CA ALA A 52 6.16 -2.12 -10.17
C ALA A 52 6.74 -2.11 -11.58
N ALA A 53 5.91 -2.03 -12.62
CA ALA A 53 6.34 -2.02 -14.01
C ALA A 53 7.10 -0.74 -14.38
N PRO A 54 8.03 -0.80 -15.35
CA PRO A 54 8.66 0.39 -15.92
C PRO A 54 7.62 1.36 -16.48
N GLY A 55 7.79 2.66 -16.21
CA GLY A 55 6.86 3.71 -16.65
C GLY A 55 5.58 3.86 -15.81
N ALA A 56 5.39 3.02 -14.78
CA ALA A 56 4.20 3.09 -13.94
C ALA A 56 4.12 4.41 -13.16
N GLY A 57 5.23 5.02 -12.80
CA GLY A 57 5.26 6.30 -12.10
C GLY A 57 4.68 7.45 -12.94
N GLU A 58 5.02 7.49 -14.22
CA GLU A 58 4.46 8.45 -15.19
C GLU A 58 2.96 8.23 -15.36
N ARG A 59 2.55 6.99 -15.52
CA ARG A 59 1.14 6.64 -15.69
C ARG A 59 0.34 6.96 -14.44
N LEU A 60 0.89 6.74 -13.24
CA LEU A 60 0.27 7.15 -11.98
C LEU A 60 0.09 8.67 -11.91
N ALA A 61 1.08 9.47 -12.30
CA ALA A 61 0.93 10.92 -12.33
C ALA A 61 -0.24 11.37 -13.21
N GLU A 62 -0.38 10.79 -14.41
CA GLU A 62 -1.51 11.04 -15.30
C GLU A 62 -2.86 10.71 -14.66
N ILE A 63 -2.95 9.53 -14.01
CA ILE A 63 -4.18 9.09 -13.32
C ILE A 63 -4.50 10.03 -12.16
N LEU A 64 -3.51 10.38 -11.33
CA LEU A 64 -3.68 11.27 -10.19
C LEU A 64 -4.24 12.63 -10.60
N ASP A 65 -3.71 13.20 -11.67
CA ASP A 65 -4.15 14.51 -12.17
C ASP A 65 -5.50 14.43 -12.90
N ALA A 66 -5.73 13.41 -13.73
CA ALA A 66 -6.99 13.22 -14.48
C ALA A 66 -8.19 12.97 -13.57
N GLU A 67 -7.99 12.24 -12.46
CA GLU A 67 -9.05 11.94 -11.49
C GLU A 67 -9.18 13.00 -10.39
N GLY A 68 -8.27 13.98 -10.34
CA GLY A 68 -8.24 15.02 -9.31
C GLY A 68 -7.97 14.44 -7.92
N VAL A 69 -7.01 13.53 -7.81
CA VAL A 69 -6.70 12.82 -6.57
C VAL A 69 -6.03 13.74 -5.56
N ASP A 70 -6.53 13.73 -4.32
CA ASP A 70 -5.97 14.49 -3.19
C ASP A 70 -4.99 13.65 -2.35
N SER A 71 -5.27 12.36 -2.23
CA SER A 71 -4.54 11.45 -1.35
C SER A 71 -4.43 10.05 -1.93
N VAL A 72 -3.35 9.36 -1.55
CA VAL A 72 -3.06 7.99 -1.96
C VAL A 72 -3.03 7.11 -0.72
N ILE A 73 -3.69 5.94 -0.78
CA ILE A 73 -3.54 4.86 0.19
C ILE A 73 -2.87 3.69 -0.55
N HIS A 74 -1.70 3.29 -0.08
CA HIS A 74 -0.86 2.32 -0.77
C HIS A 74 -0.87 0.97 -0.05
N PHE A 75 -1.68 0.02 -0.56
CA PHE A 75 -1.72 -1.37 -0.08
C PHE A 75 -0.99 -2.36 -1.00
N ALA A 76 -0.87 -2.04 -2.30
CA ALA A 76 -0.31 -2.97 -3.29
C ALA A 76 1.11 -3.41 -2.90
N ALA A 77 1.29 -4.68 -2.58
CA ALA A 77 2.57 -5.28 -2.24
C ALA A 77 2.47 -6.81 -2.25
N ARG A 78 3.58 -7.49 -2.45
CA ARG A 78 3.73 -8.92 -2.11
C ARG A 78 3.91 -9.02 -0.59
N LYS A 79 3.12 -9.88 0.09
CA LYS A 79 2.93 -9.81 1.55
C LYS A 79 3.36 -11.05 2.33
N GLN A 80 3.73 -12.14 1.66
CA GLN A 80 4.03 -13.42 2.31
C GLN A 80 5.48 -13.46 2.81
N VAL A 81 5.66 -13.56 4.12
CA VAL A 81 6.99 -13.58 4.76
C VAL A 81 7.82 -14.76 4.26
N GLY A 82 7.26 -15.99 4.26
CA GLY A 82 7.95 -17.19 3.78
C GLY A 82 8.40 -17.05 2.32
N GLU A 83 7.49 -16.66 1.43
CA GLU A 83 7.81 -16.45 0.01
C GLU A 83 8.89 -15.37 -0.19
N SER A 84 8.93 -14.36 0.68
CA SER A 84 9.97 -13.32 0.60
C SER A 84 11.37 -13.86 0.85
N VAL A 85 11.50 -14.89 1.68
CA VAL A 85 12.79 -15.57 1.93
C VAL A 85 13.19 -16.45 0.74
N GLU A 86 12.22 -17.09 0.11
CA GLU A 86 12.46 -17.93 -1.09
C GLU A 86 12.75 -17.10 -2.35
N LYS A 87 12.11 -15.92 -2.48
CA LYS A 87 12.17 -15.07 -3.69
C LYS A 87 12.56 -13.62 -3.34
N PRO A 88 13.67 -13.35 -2.66
CA PRO A 88 13.98 -12.02 -2.12
C PRO A 88 14.08 -10.95 -3.20
N LEU A 89 14.74 -11.20 -4.31
CA LEU A 89 14.92 -10.21 -5.38
C LEU A 89 13.59 -9.82 -6.02
N TRP A 90 12.67 -10.77 -6.16
CA TRP A 90 11.33 -10.49 -6.66
C TRP A 90 10.53 -9.61 -5.69
N TYR A 91 10.65 -9.85 -4.36
CA TYR A 91 10.03 -8.99 -3.35
C TYR A 91 10.58 -7.56 -3.39
N TYR A 92 11.89 -7.39 -3.52
CA TYR A 92 12.47 -6.05 -3.69
C TYR A 92 11.97 -5.40 -4.98
N GLN A 93 11.98 -6.11 -6.10
CA GLN A 93 11.51 -5.59 -7.37
C GLN A 93 10.04 -5.14 -7.28
N GLN A 94 9.17 -5.95 -6.73
CA GLN A 94 7.74 -5.65 -6.65
C GLN A 94 7.45 -4.53 -5.63
N ASN A 95 7.92 -4.66 -4.41
CA ASN A 95 7.53 -3.76 -3.34
C ASN A 95 8.28 -2.42 -3.38
N ILE A 96 9.57 -2.44 -3.68
CA ILE A 96 10.36 -1.19 -3.73
C ILE A 96 10.07 -0.41 -5.01
N ASN A 97 10.04 -1.06 -6.19
CA ASN A 97 9.69 -0.35 -7.42
C ASN A 97 8.23 0.14 -7.38
N GLY A 98 7.31 -0.65 -6.81
CA GLY A 98 5.93 -0.21 -6.61
C GLY A 98 5.85 1.08 -5.81
N MET A 99 6.51 1.11 -4.65
CA MET A 99 6.56 2.31 -3.80
C MET A 99 7.26 3.49 -4.49
N LEU A 100 8.39 3.22 -5.17
CA LEU A 100 9.12 4.24 -5.95
C LEU A 100 8.22 4.88 -7.02
N ASN A 101 7.47 4.06 -7.76
CA ASN A 101 6.55 4.55 -8.79
C ASN A 101 5.36 5.34 -8.21
N VAL A 102 4.82 4.91 -7.07
CA VAL A 102 3.77 5.68 -6.36
C VAL A 102 4.30 7.06 -5.96
N LEU A 103 5.46 7.12 -5.34
CA LEU A 103 6.10 8.39 -4.97
C LEU A 103 6.44 9.24 -6.20
N THR A 104 6.96 8.63 -7.28
CA THR A 104 7.22 9.32 -8.54
C THR A 104 5.94 9.96 -9.10
N GLY A 105 4.84 9.22 -9.13
CA GLY A 105 3.54 9.75 -9.55
C GLY A 105 3.11 10.93 -8.67
N MET A 106 3.20 10.79 -7.36
CA MET A 106 2.81 11.84 -6.41
C MET A 106 3.70 13.08 -6.49
N THR A 107 5.01 12.94 -6.72
CA THR A 107 5.91 14.10 -6.86
C THR A 107 5.57 14.94 -8.10
N ARG A 108 5.12 14.29 -9.17
CA ARG A 108 4.73 14.93 -10.44
C ARG A 108 3.30 15.47 -10.41
N SER A 109 2.42 14.89 -9.61
CA SER A 109 1.04 15.35 -9.48
C SER A 109 0.96 16.71 -8.77
N LYS A 110 0.01 17.53 -9.21
CA LYS A 110 -0.26 18.86 -8.64
C LYS A 110 -0.91 18.78 -7.25
N ASN A 111 -1.78 17.81 -7.02
CA ASN A 111 -2.69 17.77 -5.88
C ASN A 111 -2.41 16.64 -4.89
N ALA A 112 -1.97 15.47 -5.36
CA ALA A 112 -1.79 14.28 -4.55
C ALA A 112 -0.55 14.39 -3.63
N LYS A 113 -0.73 15.00 -2.45
CA LYS A 113 0.36 15.27 -1.48
C LYS A 113 0.17 14.58 -0.12
N LYS A 114 -0.79 13.68 -0.01
CA LYS A 114 -1.03 12.90 1.21
C LYS A 114 -0.90 11.42 0.91
N LEU A 115 -0.11 10.70 1.70
CA LEU A 115 0.13 9.27 1.56
C LEU A 115 -0.17 8.53 2.86
N VAL A 116 -1.04 7.53 2.80
CA VAL A 116 -1.14 6.50 3.84
C VAL A 116 -0.47 5.24 3.28
N PHE A 117 0.56 4.77 3.97
CA PHE A 117 1.32 3.60 3.56
C PHE A 117 1.04 2.41 4.46
N SER A 118 0.63 1.30 3.88
CA SER A 118 0.50 0.01 4.54
C SER A 118 1.88 -0.56 4.84
N SER A 119 2.44 -0.18 5.98
CA SER A 119 3.66 -0.77 6.53
C SER A 119 3.33 -2.06 7.30
N SER A 120 4.23 -2.52 8.15
CA SER A 120 4.08 -3.80 8.85
C SER A 120 4.86 -3.81 10.16
N ALA A 121 4.36 -4.52 11.15
CA ALA A 121 5.12 -4.85 12.36
C ALA A 121 6.42 -5.63 12.06
N ALA A 122 6.53 -6.28 10.91
CA ALA A 122 7.77 -6.94 10.46
C ALA A 122 8.96 -5.97 10.34
N THR A 123 8.73 -4.66 10.30
CA THR A 123 9.79 -3.62 10.31
C THR A 123 10.58 -3.61 11.61
N TYR A 124 9.95 -4.00 12.73
CA TYR A 124 10.59 -4.02 14.04
C TYR A 124 11.63 -5.15 14.19
N GLY A 125 11.50 -6.24 13.43
CA GLY A 125 12.33 -7.43 13.59
C GLY A 125 12.06 -8.13 14.90
N VAL A 126 13.13 -8.39 15.68
CA VAL A 126 13.07 -8.94 17.04
C VAL A 126 13.50 -7.83 18.00
N PRO A 127 12.57 -7.03 18.53
CA PRO A 127 12.92 -5.94 19.43
C PRO A 127 13.39 -6.48 20.79
N PRO A 128 14.28 -5.75 21.49
CA PRO A 128 14.83 -6.19 22.77
C PRO A 128 13.90 -5.92 23.97
N VAL A 129 12.62 -5.62 23.70
CA VAL A 129 11.63 -5.22 24.70
C VAL A 129 10.32 -5.97 24.47
N ASP A 130 9.61 -6.32 25.56
CA ASP A 130 8.35 -7.06 25.48
C ASP A 130 7.18 -6.20 24.95
N VAL A 131 7.17 -4.91 25.30
CA VAL A 131 6.21 -3.94 24.79
C VAL A 131 6.93 -3.01 23.84
N VAL A 132 6.59 -3.11 22.56
CA VAL A 132 7.30 -2.41 21.47
C VAL A 132 6.68 -1.03 21.25
N PRO A 133 7.36 0.07 21.58
CA PRO A 133 6.89 1.41 21.24
C PRO A 133 7.09 1.70 19.74
N GLU A 134 6.34 2.66 19.20
CA GLU A 134 6.39 3.01 17.77
C GLU A 134 7.76 3.52 17.31
N ASP A 135 8.50 4.15 18.23
CA ASP A 135 9.80 4.77 18.00
C ASP A 135 10.98 3.88 18.40
N VAL A 136 10.75 2.58 18.66
CA VAL A 136 11.81 1.64 19.00
C VAL A 136 12.92 1.65 17.93
N VAL A 137 14.16 1.71 18.40
CA VAL A 137 15.35 1.68 17.57
C VAL A 137 16.39 0.73 18.15
N PRO A 138 17.18 0.03 17.32
CA PRO A 138 17.11 0.03 15.85
C PRO A 138 15.96 -0.86 15.34
N MET A 139 15.32 -0.48 14.24
CA MET A 139 14.43 -1.36 13.50
C MET A 139 15.28 -2.26 12.59
N LEU A 140 15.23 -3.57 12.84
CA LEU A 140 16.06 -4.57 12.15
C LEU A 140 15.19 -5.72 11.63
N PRO A 141 14.49 -5.50 10.50
CA PRO A 141 13.65 -6.54 9.91
C PRO A 141 14.47 -7.78 9.55
N ILE A 142 13.98 -8.95 9.94
CA ILE A 142 14.67 -10.24 9.80
C ILE A 142 14.35 -10.98 8.49
N ASN A 143 13.53 -10.38 7.62
CA ASN A 143 13.16 -10.98 6.34
C ASN A 143 13.01 -9.90 5.25
N PRO A 144 13.10 -10.29 3.96
CA PRO A 144 13.01 -9.35 2.84
C PRO A 144 11.70 -8.57 2.79
N TYR A 145 10.56 -9.18 3.15
CA TYR A 145 9.29 -8.47 3.22
C TYR A 145 9.35 -7.28 4.20
N GLY A 146 9.77 -7.53 5.45
CA GLY A 146 9.93 -6.47 6.45
C GLY A 146 10.92 -5.38 6.01
N GLN A 147 12.03 -5.78 5.36
CA GLN A 147 13.00 -4.84 4.80
C GLN A 147 12.37 -3.94 3.73
N THR A 148 11.55 -4.50 2.82
CA THR A 148 10.86 -3.67 1.81
C THR A 148 9.87 -2.68 2.43
N LYS A 149 9.20 -3.05 3.52
CA LYS A 149 8.28 -2.16 4.24
C LYS A 149 9.03 -1.02 4.93
N LEU A 150 10.13 -1.32 5.63
CA LEU A 150 10.96 -0.29 6.26
C LEU A 150 11.58 0.65 5.22
N PHE A 151 12.04 0.10 4.10
CA PHE A 151 12.58 0.90 3.01
C PHE A 151 11.52 1.85 2.42
N GLY A 152 10.28 1.38 2.30
CA GLY A 152 9.14 2.19 1.89
C GLY A 152 8.88 3.39 2.82
N GLU A 153 8.99 3.20 4.13
CA GLU A 153 8.89 4.30 5.11
C GLU A 153 10.02 5.34 4.93
N TRP A 154 11.26 4.87 4.69
CA TRP A 154 12.39 5.77 4.45
C TRP A 154 12.24 6.57 3.15
N MET A 155 11.78 5.94 2.07
CA MET A 155 11.51 6.63 0.81
C MET A 155 10.42 7.69 0.96
N ALA A 156 9.32 7.37 1.64
CA ALA A 156 8.25 8.33 1.90
C ALA A 156 8.75 9.53 2.70
N ARG A 157 9.51 9.28 3.78
CA ARG A 157 10.11 10.32 4.61
C ARG A 157 11.06 11.22 3.83
N ALA A 158 11.87 10.65 2.93
CA ALA A 158 12.76 11.43 2.08
C ALA A 158 12.02 12.35 1.11
N CYS A 159 10.73 12.06 0.81
CA CYS A 159 9.91 12.89 -0.06
C CYS A 159 9.15 14.02 0.65
N GLU A 160 9.14 14.05 1.98
CA GLU A 160 8.36 15.04 2.74
C GLU A 160 8.84 16.48 2.44
N GLN A 161 10.10 16.77 2.72
CA GLN A 161 10.64 18.12 2.58
C GLN A 161 10.73 18.60 1.12
N PRO A 162 11.33 17.82 0.19
CA PRO A 162 11.56 18.33 -1.18
C PRO A 162 10.28 18.40 -2.03
N PHE A 163 9.26 17.58 -1.73
CA PHE A 163 8.05 17.47 -2.56
C PHE A 163 6.75 17.81 -1.81
N GLY A 164 6.83 18.11 -0.52
CA GLY A 164 5.66 18.42 0.32
C GLY A 164 4.71 17.24 0.52
N ILE A 165 5.19 16.01 0.35
CA ILE A 165 4.39 14.81 0.58
C ILE A 165 4.31 14.55 2.08
N ARG A 166 3.10 14.61 2.65
CA ARG A 166 2.84 14.22 4.04
C ARG A 166 2.43 12.76 4.06
N PHE A 167 3.09 11.96 4.91
CA PHE A 167 2.77 10.54 4.98
C PHE A 167 2.47 10.05 6.40
N CYS A 168 1.72 8.96 6.46
CA CYS A 168 1.53 8.15 7.66
C CYS A 168 1.79 6.69 7.28
N ALA A 169 2.69 6.03 7.99
CA ALA A 169 2.94 4.59 7.84
C ALA A 169 2.19 3.83 8.93
N LEU A 170 1.30 2.93 8.54
CA LEU A 170 0.54 2.08 9.45
C LEU A 170 1.21 0.72 9.53
N ARG A 171 1.86 0.42 10.66
CA ARG A 171 2.56 -0.84 10.90
C ARG A 171 1.60 -1.89 11.42
N TYR A 172 0.89 -2.55 10.51
CA TYR A 172 -0.06 -3.62 10.87
C TYR A 172 0.64 -4.82 11.46
N PHE A 173 0.02 -5.40 12.49
CA PHE A 173 0.22 -6.78 12.90
C PHE A 173 -0.67 -7.69 12.03
N ASN A 174 -1.36 -8.66 12.61
CA ASN A 174 -2.31 -9.49 11.91
C ASN A 174 -3.62 -8.72 11.75
N VAL A 175 -4.07 -8.57 10.51
CA VAL A 175 -5.37 -7.97 10.21
C VAL A 175 -6.39 -9.08 10.11
N ALA A 176 -7.45 -9.01 10.93
CA ALA A 176 -8.52 -9.99 10.99
C ALA A 176 -9.88 -9.31 10.88
N GLY A 177 -10.87 -10.08 10.50
CA GLY A 177 -12.26 -9.66 10.40
C GLY A 177 -12.76 -9.62 8.97
N CYS A 178 -14.07 -9.69 8.83
CA CYS A 178 -14.76 -9.58 7.55
C CYS A 178 -15.90 -8.58 7.71
N GLY A 179 -16.05 -7.71 6.72
CA GLY A 179 -17.20 -6.84 6.57
C GLY A 179 -18.38 -7.56 5.89
N PRO A 180 -19.08 -6.87 4.97
CA PRO A 180 -20.08 -7.51 4.12
C PRO A 180 -19.51 -8.72 3.37
N VAL A 181 -20.36 -9.71 3.09
CA VAL A 181 -19.96 -10.99 2.45
C VAL A 181 -19.27 -10.81 1.09
N GLU A 182 -19.58 -9.75 0.39
CA GLU A 182 -18.95 -9.38 -0.89
C GLU A 182 -17.45 -9.07 -0.76
N LEU A 183 -17.02 -8.72 0.44
CA LEU A 183 -15.61 -8.43 0.75
C LEU A 183 -14.84 -9.64 1.26
N GLU A 184 -15.51 -10.76 1.47
CA GLU A 184 -14.89 -11.99 1.95
C GLU A 184 -13.68 -12.39 1.11
N ASP A 185 -12.61 -12.77 1.78
CA ASP A 185 -11.42 -13.32 1.15
C ASP A 185 -11.11 -14.70 1.74
N PRO A 186 -11.46 -15.77 1.06
CA PRO A 186 -11.24 -17.14 1.55
C PRO A 186 -9.76 -17.57 1.50
N ALA A 187 -8.84 -16.68 1.18
CA ALA A 187 -7.42 -17.02 1.17
C ALA A 187 -6.97 -17.43 2.58
N ILE A 188 -6.36 -18.61 2.69
CA ILE A 188 -5.88 -19.23 3.95
C ILE A 188 -4.94 -18.30 4.75
N LEU A 189 -4.32 -17.34 4.10
CA LEU A 189 -3.36 -16.40 4.71
C LEU A 189 -4.01 -15.18 5.37
N ASN A 190 -5.32 -15.05 5.31
CA ASN A 190 -6.05 -14.00 5.99
C ASN A 190 -6.73 -14.61 7.23
N LEU A 191 -6.55 -13.98 8.38
CA LEU A 191 -7.33 -14.32 9.57
C LEU A 191 -8.76 -13.82 9.36
N ILE A 192 -9.71 -14.71 9.45
CA ILE A 192 -11.15 -14.44 9.33
C ILE A 192 -11.72 -14.17 10.73
#